data_f0e0350600adc7d884cd94528368b83b
#
_entry.id   f0e0350600adc7d884cd94528368b83b
#
_cell.length_a   1.000
_cell.length_b   1.000
_cell.length_c   1.000
_cell.angle_alpha   90.00
_cell.angle_beta   90.00
_cell.angle_gamma   90.00
#
_symmetry.space_group_name_H-M   'P 1'
#
loop_
_entity.id
_entity.type
_entity.pdbx_description
1 polymer ?
#
loop_
_entity_poly.entity_id
_entity_poly.type
_entity_poly.pdbx_seq_one_letter_code
_entity_poly.pdbx_strand_id
1 'polypeptide(L)'
;ELYSQDRPGMDLTETYQIREYVPGDSIRQIHWKLSNKFDKLIVRDPGLPITRNVLVFWERTGESGDPDVIDAQAEVIISLCRSLLDSGIQFTIGWNDTDRNYCITHEIRDMDELVGVIPRLLRATGAKDTASGAALLIQTRPEALCAHMVYIAEEPQNEVMEMQRYGHVTMLVCGEEAPQGAILFNEEDYAQQLTQIEI
;
A
#
# COMPACT_ATOMS: atom_id res chain seq x y z
N GLU A 1 3.89 -19.21 2.04
CA GLU A 1 4.31 -17.90 1.48
C GLU A 1 3.98 -17.87 0.00
N LEU A 2 3.31 -16.80 -0.45
CA LEU A 2 2.99 -16.57 -1.84
C LEU A 2 4.03 -15.61 -2.42
N TYR A 3 4.47 -15.87 -3.66
CA TYR A 3 5.48 -15.06 -4.34
C TYR A 3 4.89 -14.35 -5.56
N SER A 4 5.34 -13.13 -5.81
CA SER A 4 4.91 -12.36 -6.97
C SER A 4 5.32 -13.07 -8.27
N GLN A 5 4.37 -13.23 -9.18
CA GLN A 5 4.64 -13.78 -10.52
C GLN A 5 5.12 -12.70 -11.51
N ASP A 6 5.03 -11.43 -11.12
CA ASP A 6 5.26 -10.32 -12.06
C ASP A 6 6.57 -9.56 -11.81
N ARG A 7 7.28 -9.82 -10.70
CA ARG A 7 8.53 -9.09 -10.38
C ARG A 7 9.58 -10.00 -9.74
N PRO A 8 10.85 -9.95 -10.21
CA PRO A 8 11.96 -10.59 -9.54
C PRO A 8 12.30 -9.90 -8.21
N GLY A 9 12.66 -10.66 -7.20
CA GLY A 9 13.02 -10.19 -5.88
C GLY A 9 14.46 -10.52 -5.47
N MET A 10 14.75 -10.36 -4.19
CA MET A 10 16.07 -10.65 -3.62
C MET A 10 16.10 -11.91 -2.74
N ASP A 11 14.98 -12.62 -2.58
CA ASP A 11 14.94 -13.86 -1.81
C ASP A 11 15.42 -15.04 -2.66
N LEU A 12 16.56 -15.59 -2.26
CA LEU A 12 17.21 -16.70 -2.95
C LEU A 12 16.62 -18.08 -2.59
N THR A 13 15.70 -18.15 -1.63
CA THR A 13 15.09 -19.40 -1.19
C THR A 13 13.98 -19.87 -2.10
N GLU A 14 13.33 -18.93 -2.78
CA GLU A 14 12.26 -19.19 -3.74
C GLU A 14 12.64 -18.71 -5.14
N THR A 15 12.16 -19.41 -6.14
CA THR A 15 12.50 -19.15 -7.54
C THR A 15 11.31 -18.50 -8.24
N TYR A 16 11.47 -17.24 -8.68
CA TYR A 16 10.51 -16.53 -9.49
C TYR A 16 10.39 -17.14 -10.89
N GLN A 17 11.54 -17.28 -11.54
CA GLN A 17 11.64 -17.97 -12.84
C GLN A 17 13.03 -18.57 -13.03
N ILE A 18 13.10 -19.47 -14.01
CA ILE A 18 14.33 -20.11 -14.45
C ILE A 18 14.60 -19.65 -15.88
N ARG A 19 15.76 -19.05 -16.12
CA ARG A 19 16.20 -18.57 -17.44
C ARG A 19 17.66 -18.88 -17.72
N GLU A 20 18.07 -18.71 -18.97
CA GLU A 20 19.50 -18.80 -19.32
C GLU A 20 20.29 -17.63 -18.71
N TYR A 21 21.52 -17.91 -18.32
CA TYR A 21 22.47 -16.93 -17.82
C TYR A 21 22.77 -15.85 -18.84
N VAL A 22 22.80 -14.61 -18.40
CA VAL A 22 23.23 -13.45 -19.18
C VAL A 22 24.44 -12.82 -18.49
N PRO A 23 25.46 -12.35 -19.25
CA PRO A 23 26.60 -11.64 -18.65
C PRO A 23 26.15 -10.51 -17.74
N GLY A 24 26.53 -10.56 -16.46
CA GLY A 24 26.10 -9.66 -15.39
C GLY A 24 25.28 -10.33 -14.29
N ASP A 25 24.76 -11.53 -14.54
CA ASP A 25 24.08 -12.29 -13.50
C ASP A 25 25.03 -12.79 -12.41
N SER A 26 24.54 -12.86 -11.18
CA SER A 26 25.32 -13.36 -10.06
C SER A 26 25.54 -14.87 -10.15
N ILE A 27 26.79 -15.30 -9.97
CA ILE A 27 27.16 -16.72 -9.93
C ILE A 27 26.39 -17.48 -8.82
N ARG A 28 25.98 -16.79 -7.75
CA ARG A 28 25.19 -17.37 -6.65
C ARG A 28 23.78 -17.79 -7.06
N GLN A 29 23.28 -17.22 -8.15
CA GLN A 29 21.95 -17.51 -8.69
C GLN A 29 21.96 -18.70 -9.66
N ILE A 30 23.12 -19.25 -10.01
CA ILE A 30 23.22 -20.37 -10.95
C ILE A 30 22.60 -21.63 -10.33
N HIS A 31 21.65 -22.22 -11.07
CA HIS A 31 21.04 -23.49 -10.72
C HIS A 31 21.87 -24.66 -11.27
N TRP A 32 22.97 -24.99 -10.59
CA TRP A 32 23.95 -25.97 -11.05
C TRP A 32 23.35 -27.31 -11.51
N LYS A 33 22.34 -27.80 -10.80
CA LYS A 33 21.69 -29.08 -11.15
C LYS A 33 20.97 -29.03 -12.51
N LEU A 34 20.28 -27.93 -12.82
CA LEU A 34 19.63 -27.74 -14.10
C LEU A 34 20.63 -27.37 -15.19
N SER A 35 21.62 -26.56 -14.87
CA SER A 35 22.68 -26.20 -15.81
C SER A 35 23.40 -27.44 -16.32
N ASN A 36 23.70 -28.37 -15.45
CA ASN A 36 24.33 -29.64 -15.81
C ASN A 36 23.39 -30.57 -16.63
N LYS A 37 22.09 -30.50 -16.39
CA LYS A 37 21.09 -31.30 -17.12
C LYS A 37 20.87 -30.82 -18.55
N PHE A 38 20.92 -29.51 -18.77
CA PHE A 38 20.61 -28.88 -20.04
C PHE A 38 21.85 -28.43 -20.82
N ASP A 39 23.04 -28.64 -20.27
CA ASP A 39 24.35 -28.22 -20.83
C ASP A 39 24.39 -26.70 -21.16
N LYS A 40 23.72 -25.91 -20.34
CA LYS A 40 23.62 -24.45 -20.42
C LYS A 40 23.60 -23.86 -19.02
N LEU A 41 24.23 -22.69 -18.84
CA LEU A 41 24.14 -21.99 -17.58
C LEU A 41 22.71 -21.47 -17.37
N ILE A 42 22.07 -21.99 -16.34
CA ILE A 42 20.70 -21.63 -15.94
C ILE A 42 20.74 -20.89 -14.63
N VAL A 43 20.07 -19.76 -14.57
CA VAL A 43 19.95 -18.91 -13.41
C VAL A 43 18.54 -19.00 -12.83
N ARG A 44 18.46 -18.96 -11.50
CA ARG A 44 17.22 -18.73 -10.76
C ARG A 44 17.10 -17.24 -10.50
N ASP A 45 16.06 -16.63 -11.00
CA ASP A 45 15.70 -15.30 -10.53
C ASP A 45 15.00 -15.44 -9.18
N PRO A 46 15.47 -14.72 -8.16
CA PRO A 46 14.86 -14.79 -6.84
C PRO A 46 13.42 -14.26 -6.90
N GLY A 47 12.54 -14.94 -6.19
CA GLY A 47 11.17 -14.47 -6.00
C GLY A 47 11.14 -13.27 -5.06
N LEU A 48 10.22 -12.35 -5.33
CA LEU A 48 9.79 -11.41 -4.28
C LEU A 48 8.83 -12.18 -3.38
N PRO A 49 9.15 -12.35 -2.09
CA PRO A 49 8.11 -12.79 -1.18
C PRO A 49 6.95 -11.81 -1.35
N ILE A 50 5.77 -12.31 -1.66
CA ILE A 50 4.56 -11.54 -1.42
C ILE A 50 4.40 -11.55 0.11
N THR A 51 5.18 -10.71 0.78
CA THR A 51 4.72 -10.21 2.05
C THR A 51 3.33 -9.65 1.75
N ARG A 52 2.32 -10.11 2.46
CA ARG A 52 0.97 -9.54 2.43
C ARG A 52 1.07 -8.15 3.05
N ASN A 53 1.89 -7.29 2.45
CA ASN A 53 2.02 -5.92 2.86
C ASN A 53 0.90 -5.16 2.17
N VAL A 54 -0.04 -4.76 2.95
CA VAL A 54 -1.08 -3.82 2.56
C VAL A 54 -0.59 -2.44 2.99
N LEU A 55 -0.72 -1.45 2.11
CA LEU A 55 -0.58 -0.06 2.49
C LEU A 55 -1.97 0.53 2.68
N VAL A 56 -2.23 1.09 3.85
CA VAL A 56 -3.41 1.92 4.14
C VAL A 56 -2.94 3.36 4.17
N PHE A 57 -3.29 4.15 3.15
CA PHE A 57 -2.83 5.52 2.98
C PHE A 57 -3.98 6.51 3.09
N TRP A 58 -3.84 7.47 4.01
CA TRP A 58 -4.77 8.57 4.18
C TRP A 58 -4.27 9.84 3.49
N GLU A 59 -4.92 10.23 2.43
CA GLU A 59 -4.67 11.48 1.73
C GLU A 59 -5.32 12.64 2.47
N ARG A 60 -4.48 13.59 2.92
CA ARG A 60 -4.90 14.77 3.66
C ARG A 60 -4.95 16.03 2.79
N THR A 61 -4.60 15.91 1.50
CA THR A 61 -4.71 17.00 0.54
C THR A 61 -6.14 17.08 0.00
N GLY A 62 -6.66 18.29 -0.15
CA GLY A 62 -8.03 18.49 -0.65
C GLY A 62 -9.11 18.44 0.43
N GLU A 63 -8.77 18.28 1.69
CA GLU A 63 -9.77 18.23 2.76
C GLU A 63 -10.55 19.53 2.91
N SER A 64 -11.88 19.39 3.09
CA SER A 64 -12.77 20.50 3.40
C SER A 64 -12.51 21.12 4.77
N GLY A 65 -11.96 20.31 5.70
CA GLY A 65 -11.83 20.64 7.10
C GLY A 65 -13.12 20.40 7.90
N ASP A 66 -14.09 19.68 7.30
CA ASP A 66 -15.30 19.27 7.99
C ASP A 66 -14.96 18.17 9.02
N PRO A 67 -15.21 18.40 10.33
CA PRO A 67 -14.92 17.44 11.37
C PRO A 67 -15.63 16.10 11.18
N ASP A 68 -16.85 16.09 10.68
CA ASP A 68 -17.67 14.88 10.54
C ASP A 68 -17.08 13.99 9.42
N VAL A 69 -16.61 14.58 8.33
CA VAL A 69 -15.91 13.89 7.24
C VAL A 69 -14.57 13.30 7.72
N ILE A 70 -13.81 14.10 8.47
CA ILE A 70 -12.52 13.66 9.03
C ILE A 70 -12.71 12.49 10.01
N ASP A 71 -13.70 12.59 10.87
CA ASP A 71 -14.01 11.55 11.86
C ASP A 71 -14.48 10.25 11.18
N ALA A 72 -15.32 10.34 10.13
CA ALA A 72 -15.74 9.18 9.34
C ALA A 72 -14.56 8.50 8.65
N GLN A 73 -13.67 9.26 8.03
CA GLN A 73 -12.46 8.71 7.40
C GLN A 73 -11.56 8.02 8.42
N ALA A 74 -11.33 8.66 9.58
CA ALA A 74 -10.51 8.11 10.65
C ALA A 74 -11.08 6.80 11.19
N GLU A 75 -12.41 6.73 11.38
CA GLU A 75 -13.08 5.53 11.88
C GLU A 75 -13.01 4.39 10.87
N VAL A 76 -13.18 4.68 9.58
CA VAL A 76 -12.99 3.71 8.49
C VAL A 76 -11.57 3.17 8.48
N ILE A 77 -10.56 4.04 8.57
CA ILE A 77 -9.15 3.63 8.61
C ILE A 77 -8.87 2.71 9.80
N ILE A 78 -9.31 3.10 10.99
CA ILE A 78 -9.08 2.33 12.23
C ILE A 78 -9.79 0.97 12.15
N SER A 79 -11.02 0.94 11.64
CA SER A 79 -11.79 -0.29 11.47
C SER A 79 -11.14 -1.24 10.47
N LEU A 80 -10.67 -0.71 9.35
CA LEU A 80 -9.92 -1.46 8.34
C LEU A 80 -8.63 -2.03 8.92
N CYS A 81 -7.84 -1.20 9.61
CA CYS A 81 -6.59 -1.62 10.24
C CYS A 81 -6.80 -2.74 11.26
N ARG A 82 -7.87 -2.66 12.06
CA ARG A 82 -8.25 -3.73 12.99
C ARG A 82 -8.62 -5.01 12.26
N SER A 83 -9.43 -4.92 11.20
CA SER A 83 -9.84 -6.09 10.40
C SER A 83 -8.62 -6.78 9.76
N LEU A 84 -7.63 -6.02 9.29
CA LEU A 84 -6.38 -6.57 8.78
C LEU A 84 -5.61 -7.34 9.85
N LEU A 85 -5.47 -6.76 11.07
CA LEU A 85 -4.82 -7.45 12.20
C LEU A 85 -5.57 -8.69 12.65
N ASP A 86 -6.90 -8.62 12.74
CA ASP A 86 -7.75 -9.78 13.09
C ASP A 86 -7.62 -10.91 12.06
N SER A 87 -7.33 -10.56 10.80
CA SER A 87 -7.03 -11.50 9.72
C SER A 87 -5.57 -11.97 9.69
N GLY A 88 -4.73 -11.52 10.63
CA GLY A 88 -3.31 -11.85 10.69
C GLY A 88 -2.47 -11.20 9.59
N ILE A 89 -2.96 -10.11 8.99
CA ILE A 89 -2.28 -9.37 7.94
C ILE A 89 -1.52 -8.20 8.57
N GLN A 90 -0.20 -8.19 8.38
CA GLN A 90 0.64 -7.03 8.70
C GLN A 90 0.52 -6.00 7.58
N PHE A 91 0.57 -4.72 7.93
CA PHE A 91 0.40 -3.65 6.96
C PHE A 91 1.22 -2.42 7.32
N THR A 92 1.34 -1.52 6.36
CA THR A 92 1.87 -0.18 6.58
C THR A 92 0.72 0.80 6.59
N ILE A 93 0.65 1.66 7.60
CA ILE A 93 -0.25 2.82 7.61
C ILE A 93 0.56 4.06 7.25
N GLY A 94 -0.01 4.93 6.41
CA GLY A 94 0.64 6.16 5.99
C GLY A 94 -0.34 7.31 5.81
N TRP A 95 0.16 8.52 5.92
CA TRP A 95 -0.57 9.76 5.63
C TRP A 95 0.40 10.87 5.24
N ASN A 96 -0.09 11.90 4.56
CA ASN A 96 0.68 13.11 4.33
C ASN A 96 0.41 14.15 5.43
N ASP A 97 1.51 14.75 5.90
CA ASP A 97 1.47 15.90 6.79
C ASP A 97 1.60 17.16 5.92
N THR A 98 0.49 17.88 5.77
CA THR A 98 0.44 19.03 4.86
C THR A 98 1.23 20.24 5.36
N ASP A 99 1.35 20.41 6.68
CA ASP A 99 2.14 21.48 7.27
C ASP A 99 3.64 21.32 7.00
N ARG A 100 4.10 20.08 6.92
CA ARG A 100 5.52 19.74 6.77
C ARG A 100 5.87 19.27 5.36
N ASN A 101 4.86 19.09 4.51
CA ASN A 101 5.00 18.64 3.13
C ASN A 101 5.82 17.35 2.99
N TYR A 102 5.50 16.32 3.78
CA TYR A 102 6.08 14.99 3.69
C TYR A 102 5.11 13.89 4.11
N CYS A 103 5.40 12.65 3.69
CA CYS A 103 4.64 11.47 4.08
C CYS A 103 5.25 10.79 5.32
N ILE A 104 4.36 10.38 6.21
CA ILE A 104 4.68 9.56 7.37
C ILE A 104 4.17 8.15 7.09
N THR A 105 5.00 7.15 7.37
CA THR A 105 4.64 5.74 7.25
C THR A 105 5.06 4.98 8.51
N HIS A 106 4.23 4.01 8.92
CA HIS A 106 4.50 3.12 10.05
C HIS A 106 4.10 1.69 9.69
N GLU A 107 4.99 0.74 9.92
CA GLU A 107 4.66 -0.68 9.87
C GLU A 107 3.85 -1.04 11.12
N ILE A 108 2.78 -1.79 10.94
CA ILE A 108 1.88 -2.24 11.99
C ILE A 108 1.81 -3.77 11.96
N ARG A 109 2.21 -4.39 13.04
CA ARG A 109 2.31 -5.85 13.21
C ARG A 109 1.32 -6.38 14.23
N ASP A 110 0.91 -5.54 15.15
CA ASP A 110 0.00 -5.88 16.23
C ASP A 110 -0.87 -4.69 16.67
N MET A 111 -1.78 -4.94 17.58
CA MET A 111 -2.73 -3.96 18.08
C MET A 111 -2.06 -2.86 18.92
N ASP A 112 -0.99 -3.16 19.62
CA ASP A 112 -0.28 -2.17 20.48
C ASP A 112 0.42 -1.12 19.60
N GLU A 113 1.03 -1.55 18.48
CA GLU A 113 1.62 -0.65 17.48
C GLU A 113 0.53 0.22 16.83
N LEU A 114 -0.63 -0.37 16.48
CA LEU A 114 -1.76 0.41 15.93
C LEU A 114 -2.23 1.47 16.91
N VAL A 115 -2.50 1.11 18.16
CA VAL A 115 -2.95 2.04 19.21
C VAL A 115 -1.92 3.16 19.42
N GLY A 116 -0.63 2.83 19.35
CA GLY A 116 0.46 3.81 19.49
C GLY A 116 0.51 4.85 18.36
N VAL A 117 0.05 4.50 17.17
CA VAL A 117 0.06 5.37 15.97
C VAL A 117 -1.17 6.28 15.90
N ILE A 118 -2.34 5.81 16.35
CA ILE A 118 -3.62 6.55 16.25
C ILE A 118 -3.51 8.02 16.69
N PRO A 119 -2.91 8.38 17.85
CA PRO A 119 -2.84 9.78 18.26
C PRO A 119 -2.04 10.67 17.29
N ARG A 120 -1.09 10.10 16.56
CA ARG A 120 -0.30 10.83 15.54
C ARG A 120 -1.08 10.98 14.25
N LEU A 121 -1.80 9.94 13.84
CA LEU A 121 -2.68 9.93 12.69
C LEU A 121 -3.77 11.00 12.83
N LEU A 122 -4.46 11.04 13.97
CA LEU A 122 -5.55 11.98 14.25
C LEU A 122 -5.08 13.45 14.43
N ARG A 123 -3.79 13.67 14.69
CA ARG A 123 -3.21 15.02 14.74
C ARG A 123 -2.68 15.52 13.41
N ALA A 124 -2.70 14.68 12.38
CA ALA A 124 -2.28 15.09 11.05
C ALA A 124 -3.23 16.21 10.55
N THR A 125 -2.64 17.22 9.96
CA THR A 125 -3.39 18.36 9.41
C THR A 125 -3.59 18.17 7.91
N GLY A 126 -4.79 18.50 7.43
CA GLY A 126 -5.14 18.54 6.02
C GLY A 126 -5.18 19.97 5.49
N ALA A 127 -4.90 20.17 4.21
CA ALA A 127 -5.01 21.46 3.54
C ALA A 127 -5.36 21.31 2.06
N LYS A 128 -6.08 22.30 1.50
CA LYS A 128 -6.57 22.23 0.11
C LYS A 128 -5.48 22.42 -0.94
N ASP A 129 -4.56 23.34 -0.72
CA ASP A 129 -3.60 23.81 -1.72
C ASP A 129 -2.16 23.33 -1.43
N THR A 130 -2.00 22.04 -1.17
CA THR A 130 -0.70 21.43 -0.89
C THR A 130 -0.34 20.37 -1.93
N ALA A 131 0.91 19.89 -1.87
CA ALA A 131 1.34 18.79 -2.72
C ALA A 131 0.52 17.53 -2.42
N SER A 132 0.12 16.81 -3.46
CA SER A 132 -0.57 15.52 -3.35
C SER A 132 0.21 14.56 -2.46
N GLY A 133 -0.47 13.97 -1.48
CA GLY A 133 0.12 12.94 -0.62
C GLY A 133 0.57 11.72 -1.40
N ALA A 134 -0.19 11.33 -2.42
CA ALA A 134 0.20 10.25 -3.33
C ALA A 134 1.53 10.57 -4.04
N ALA A 135 1.71 11.79 -4.57
CA ALA A 135 2.96 12.21 -5.18
C ALA A 135 4.12 12.22 -4.19
N LEU A 136 3.90 12.78 -2.99
CA LEU A 136 4.89 12.79 -1.92
C LEU A 136 5.30 11.38 -1.48
N LEU A 137 4.33 10.46 -1.38
CA LEU A 137 4.59 9.06 -1.04
C LEU A 137 5.49 8.41 -2.08
N ILE A 138 5.16 8.55 -3.37
CA ILE A 138 5.94 7.99 -4.47
C ILE A 138 7.37 8.53 -4.47
N GLN A 139 7.54 9.82 -4.17
CA GLN A 139 8.85 10.48 -4.20
C GLN A 139 9.69 10.19 -2.95
N THR A 140 9.08 10.14 -1.77
CA THR A 140 9.81 10.12 -0.50
C THR A 140 9.81 8.76 0.20
N ARG A 141 8.85 7.90 -0.11
CA ARG A 141 8.63 6.59 0.53
C ARG A 141 8.24 5.50 -0.48
N PRO A 142 8.96 5.35 -1.59
CA PRO A 142 8.63 4.33 -2.60
C PRO A 142 8.66 2.90 -2.05
N GLU A 143 9.41 2.67 -0.96
CA GLU A 143 9.48 1.38 -0.26
C GLU A 143 8.15 0.98 0.44
N ALA A 144 7.26 1.94 0.70
CA ALA A 144 5.94 1.67 1.27
C ALA A 144 4.92 1.23 0.22
N LEU A 145 5.20 1.45 -1.07
CA LEU A 145 4.33 1.03 -2.15
C LEU A 145 4.42 -0.49 -2.32
N CYS A 146 3.28 -1.15 -2.40
CA CYS A 146 3.19 -2.61 -2.40
C CYS A 146 2.07 -3.12 -3.32
N ALA A 147 1.87 -4.45 -3.36
CA ALA A 147 0.92 -5.08 -4.27
C ALA A 147 -0.54 -4.67 -4.01
N HIS A 148 -0.90 -4.39 -2.77
CA HIS A 148 -2.25 -3.97 -2.39
C HIS A 148 -2.19 -2.68 -1.59
N MET A 149 -2.89 -1.67 -2.06
CA MET A 149 -2.93 -0.34 -1.43
C MET A 149 -4.39 0.10 -1.28
N VAL A 150 -4.74 0.57 -0.11
CA VAL A 150 -6.02 1.22 0.16
C VAL A 150 -5.74 2.71 0.33
N TYR A 151 -6.31 3.50 -0.55
CA TYR A 151 -6.19 4.95 -0.58
C TYR A 151 -7.48 5.58 -0.11
N ILE A 152 -7.44 6.35 0.96
CA ILE A 152 -8.59 6.99 1.56
C ILE A 152 -8.46 8.50 1.42
N ALA A 153 -9.50 9.17 0.91
CA ALA A 153 -9.51 10.60 0.67
C ALA A 153 -10.93 11.17 0.73
N GLU A 154 -11.04 12.46 0.96
CA GLU A 154 -12.25 13.23 0.66
C GLU A 154 -12.26 13.60 -0.82
N GLU A 155 -11.16 14.14 -1.34
CA GLU A 155 -10.96 14.47 -2.74
C GLU A 155 -9.75 13.71 -3.31
N PRO A 156 -9.96 12.67 -4.12
CA PRO A 156 -8.86 11.89 -4.69
C PRO A 156 -7.99 12.73 -5.60
N GLN A 157 -6.69 12.67 -5.39
CA GLN A 157 -5.69 13.36 -6.20
C GLN A 157 -5.38 12.57 -7.48
N ASN A 158 -5.09 13.27 -8.58
CA ASN A 158 -4.80 12.64 -9.87
C ASN A 158 -3.62 11.67 -9.81
N GLU A 159 -2.64 11.93 -8.95
CA GLU A 159 -1.43 11.14 -8.78
C GLU A 159 -1.68 9.77 -8.15
N VAL A 160 -2.87 9.51 -7.60
CA VAL A 160 -3.26 8.15 -7.17
C VAL A 160 -3.20 7.15 -8.32
N MET A 161 -3.43 7.60 -9.56
CA MET A 161 -3.29 6.76 -10.74
C MET A 161 -1.85 6.31 -11.00
N GLU A 162 -0.86 7.06 -10.52
CA GLU A 162 0.55 6.65 -10.60
C GLU A 162 0.87 5.53 -9.61
N MET A 163 0.19 5.48 -8.47
CA MET A 163 0.33 4.39 -7.50
C MET A 163 -0.09 3.04 -8.11
N GLN A 164 -1.04 3.02 -9.03
CA GLN A 164 -1.49 1.79 -9.72
C GLN A 164 -0.38 1.10 -10.52
N ARG A 165 0.71 1.81 -10.84
CA ARG A 165 1.89 1.20 -11.48
C ARG A 165 2.68 0.29 -10.54
N TYR A 166 2.47 0.44 -9.24
CA TYR A 166 3.17 -0.32 -8.20
C TYR A 166 2.34 -1.48 -7.68
N GLY A 167 1.00 -1.40 -7.75
CA GLY A 167 0.10 -2.43 -7.30
C GLY A 167 -1.37 -2.06 -7.48
N HIS A 168 -2.25 -2.90 -6.99
CA HIS A 168 -3.68 -2.65 -6.99
C HIS A 168 -4.02 -1.56 -5.96
N VAL A 169 -4.78 -0.56 -6.36
CA VAL A 169 -5.24 0.53 -5.48
C VAL A 169 -6.75 0.46 -5.33
N THR A 170 -7.23 0.19 -4.13
CA THR A 170 -8.63 0.35 -3.75
C THR A 170 -8.83 1.76 -3.23
N MET A 171 -9.63 2.54 -3.90
CA MET A 171 -9.94 3.92 -3.50
C MET A 171 -11.22 3.95 -2.68
N LEU A 172 -11.16 4.52 -1.48
CA LEU A 172 -12.28 4.83 -0.60
C LEU A 172 -12.43 6.35 -0.55
N VAL A 173 -13.58 6.86 -0.96
CA VAL A 173 -13.82 8.30 -1.05
C VAL A 173 -14.97 8.68 -0.13
N CYS A 174 -14.70 9.59 0.80
CA CYS A 174 -15.70 10.15 1.69
C CYS A 174 -16.29 11.40 1.06
N GLY A 175 -17.45 11.29 0.40
CA GLY A 175 -18.05 12.40 -0.29
C GLY A 175 -19.28 12.03 -1.12
N GLU A 176 -19.75 12.97 -1.94
CA GLU A 176 -20.93 12.78 -2.79
C GLU A 176 -20.60 12.19 -4.17
N GLU A 177 -19.39 12.41 -4.66
CA GLU A 177 -18.96 11.98 -5.99
C GLU A 177 -17.59 11.28 -5.90
N ALA A 178 -17.39 10.25 -6.72
CA ALA A 178 -16.12 9.55 -6.81
C ALA A 178 -15.77 9.17 -8.25
N PRO A 179 -14.47 9.03 -8.56
CA PRO A 179 -14.02 8.51 -9.84
C PRO A 179 -14.49 7.07 -10.05
N GLN A 180 -14.55 6.66 -11.31
CA GLN A 180 -14.96 5.32 -11.67
C GLN A 180 -14.06 4.27 -11.02
N GLY A 181 -14.67 3.32 -10.31
CA GLY A 181 -13.97 2.24 -9.61
C GLY A 181 -13.58 2.56 -8.16
N ALA A 182 -13.87 3.76 -7.66
CA ALA A 182 -13.77 4.07 -6.24
C ALA A 182 -15.03 3.64 -5.49
N ILE A 183 -14.87 3.32 -4.22
CA ILE A 183 -15.94 3.00 -3.30
C ILE A 183 -16.29 4.28 -2.55
N LEU A 184 -17.53 4.73 -2.71
CA LEU A 184 -18.05 5.88 -1.97
C LEU A 184 -18.54 5.46 -0.59
N PHE A 185 -18.29 6.32 0.38
CA PHE A 185 -18.92 6.27 1.68
C PHE A 185 -19.21 7.71 2.16
N ASN A 186 -20.09 7.86 3.09
CA ASN A 186 -20.45 9.15 3.70
C ASN A 186 -20.35 9.04 5.23
N GLU A 187 -20.42 10.20 5.89
CA GLU A 187 -20.32 10.33 7.34
C GLU A 187 -21.50 9.70 8.10
N GLU A 188 -22.66 9.48 7.44
CA GLU A 188 -23.84 8.93 8.10
C GLU A 188 -23.91 7.39 8.03
N ASP A 189 -23.50 6.78 6.90
CA ASP A 189 -23.80 5.37 6.58
C ASP A 189 -22.58 4.51 6.28
N TYR A 190 -21.36 5.01 6.53
CA TYR A 190 -20.10 4.30 6.18
C TYR A 190 -20.03 2.87 6.73
N ALA A 191 -20.56 2.62 7.93
CA ALA A 191 -20.54 1.30 8.54
C ALA A 191 -21.34 0.25 7.75
N GLN A 192 -22.40 0.67 7.04
CA GLN A 192 -23.21 -0.22 6.19
C GLN A 192 -22.61 -0.36 4.79
N GLN A 193 -22.06 0.71 4.26
CA GLN A 193 -21.50 0.76 2.90
C GLN A 193 -20.21 -0.06 2.78
N LEU A 194 -19.40 -0.12 3.84
CA LEU A 194 -18.11 -0.79 3.84
C LEU A 194 -18.13 -2.26 4.27
N THR A 195 -19.29 -2.81 4.70
CA THR A 195 -19.41 -4.24 5.05
C THR A 195 -19.22 -5.19 3.87
N GLN A 196 -19.11 -4.70 2.65
CA GLN A 196 -18.97 -5.49 1.42
C GLN A 196 -17.58 -5.41 0.79
N ILE A 197 -16.60 -4.78 1.46
CA ILE A 197 -15.23 -4.69 0.92
C ILE A 197 -14.53 -6.03 1.17
N GLU A 198 -14.36 -6.83 0.13
CA GLU A 198 -13.40 -7.93 0.08
C GLU A 198 -12.01 -7.37 -0.26
N ILE A 199 -11.05 -7.49 0.67
CA ILE A 199 -9.65 -7.09 0.50
C ILE A 199 -8.79 -8.32 0.22
#